data_3622ba82dd1ceb7909056e9a7d29e883
#
_entry.id   3622ba82dd1ceb7909056e9a7d29e883
#
_cell.length_a   1.000
_cell.length_b   1.000
_cell.length_c   1.000
_cell.angle_alpha   90.00
_cell.angle_beta   90.00
_cell.angle_gamma   90.00
#
_symmetry.space_group_name_H-M   'P 1'
#
loop_
_entity.id
_entity.type
_entity.pdbx_description
1 polymer ?
#
loop_
_entity_poly.entity_id
_entity_poly.type
_entity_poly.pdbx_seq_one_letter_code
_entity_poly.pdbx_strand_id
1 'polypeptide(L)'
;MADHIVPVKPHIARHAHVGSFEQYQRIYDESIRDPAGFWRRQAERIDWFHPFDRTCEVDFDKAEIAWYLGGKLNAAHNCIDRHLSERAEQTAIIWVGDEPGEYTNISYRELHDHVGRFANVLKRYGVKKGDRVCIYLPMIPEAV
;
A
#
# COMPACT_ATOMS: atom_id res chain seq x y z
N MET A 1 27.32 17.91 -13.51
CA MET A 1 26.30 17.41 -14.48
C MET A 1 25.15 18.37 -14.39
N ALA A 2 24.67 18.93 -15.50
CA ALA A 2 23.48 19.79 -15.47
C ALA A 2 22.27 18.90 -15.16
N ASP A 3 21.47 19.27 -14.15
CA ASP A 3 20.23 18.57 -13.83
C ASP A 3 19.29 18.66 -15.02
N HIS A 4 18.99 17.51 -15.62
CA HIS A 4 18.08 17.44 -16.75
C HIS A 4 16.66 17.51 -16.24
N ILE A 5 16.07 18.70 -16.23
CA ILE A 5 14.67 18.92 -15.82
C ILE A 5 13.76 18.43 -16.96
N VAL A 6 12.99 17.39 -16.67
CA VAL A 6 11.97 16.88 -17.60
C VAL A 6 10.65 17.64 -17.36
N PRO A 7 10.09 18.33 -18.37
CA PRO A 7 8.86 19.07 -18.20
C PRO A 7 7.67 18.13 -17.97
N VAL A 8 6.79 18.51 -17.04
CA VAL A 8 5.57 17.76 -16.73
C VAL A 8 4.60 17.87 -17.91
N LYS A 9 4.07 16.72 -18.36
CA LYS A 9 3.07 16.69 -19.45
C LYS A 9 1.71 17.18 -18.91
N PRO A 10 1.11 18.24 -19.49
CA PRO A 10 -0.11 18.86 -18.95
C PRO A 10 -1.31 17.92 -18.84
N HIS A 11 -1.43 16.93 -19.75
CA HIS A 11 -2.52 15.96 -19.72
C HIS A 11 -2.41 14.97 -18.54
N ILE A 12 -1.18 14.69 -18.07
CA ILE A 12 -0.94 13.88 -16.87
C ILE A 12 -1.20 14.72 -15.62
N ALA A 13 -0.65 15.93 -15.56
CA ALA A 13 -0.80 16.82 -14.40
C ALA A 13 -2.27 17.11 -14.03
N ARG A 14 -3.14 17.23 -15.04
CA ARG A 14 -4.59 17.48 -14.82
C ARG A 14 -5.32 16.39 -14.05
N HIS A 15 -4.83 15.16 -14.10
CA HIS A 15 -5.45 14.00 -13.44
C HIS A 15 -4.63 13.47 -12.27
N ALA A 16 -3.47 14.09 -11.98
CA ALA A 16 -2.61 13.70 -10.88
C ALA A 16 -3.11 14.28 -9.55
N HIS A 17 -2.97 13.51 -8.47
CA HIS A 17 -3.26 13.99 -7.10
C HIS A 17 -2.37 15.18 -6.69
N VAL A 18 -1.16 15.23 -7.24
CA VAL A 18 -0.23 16.36 -7.13
C VAL A 18 0.03 16.89 -8.53
N GLY A 19 -0.59 17.99 -8.90
CA GLY A 19 -0.63 18.53 -10.26
C GLY A 19 0.44 19.57 -10.56
N SER A 20 1.16 20.08 -9.55
CA SER A 20 2.21 21.08 -9.74
C SER A 20 3.35 20.93 -8.74
N PHE A 21 4.51 21.54 -9.07
CA PHE A 21 5.65 21.57 -8.16
C PHE A 21 5.35 22.36 -6.88
N GLU A 22 4.63 23.46 -6.99
CA GLU A 22 4.24 24.27 -5.83
C GLU A 22 3.32 23.50 -4.88
N GLN A 23 2.43 22.66 -5.42
CA GLN A 23 1.59 21.78 -4.60
C GLN A 23 2.45 20.73 -3.90
N TYR A 24 3.38 20.10 -4.63
CA TYR A 24 4.34 19.17 -4.03
C TYR A 24 5.13 19.83 -2.89
N GLN A 25 5.69 21.02 -3.14
CA GLN A 25 6.49 21.74 -2.15
C GLN A 25 5.71 22.04 -0.87
N ARG A 26 4.46 22.48 -1.00
CA ARG A 26 3.59 22.71 0.18
C ARG A 26 3.36 21.44 1.00
N ILE A 27 3.06 20.33 0.32
CA ILE A 27 2.84 19.04 0.97
C ILE A 27 4.11 18.54 1.66
N TYR A 28 5.25 18.69 1.00
CA TYR A 28 6.55 18.34 1.55
C TYR A 28 6.89 19.19 2.79
N ASP A 29 6.78 20.51 2.68
CA ASP A 29 7.06 21.42 3.79
C ASP A 29 6.16 21.15 5.01
N GLU A 30 4.90 20.78 4.78
CA GLU A 30 3.98 20.39 5.83
C GLU A 30 4.43 19.09 6.50
N SER A 31 4.85 18.11 5.72
CA SER A 31 5.32 16.81 6.24
C SER A 31 6.57 16.94 7.14
N ILE A 32 7.39 17.97 6.90
CA ILE A 32 8.59 18.26 7.70
C ILE A 32 8.26 19.09 8.92
N ARG A 33 7.38 20.11 8.81
CA ARG A 33 7.04 21.02 9.91
C ARG A 33 6.14 20.39 10.97
N ASP A 34 5.19 19.56 10.55
CA ASP A 34 4.24 18.85 11.43
C ASP A 34 4.09 17.39 10.99
N PRO A 35 5.11 16.55 11.19
CA PRO A 35 5.05 15.14 10.79
C PRO A 35 3.87 14.39 11.42
N ALA A 36 3.61 14.62 12.71
CA ALA A 36 2.54 13.91 13.41
C ALA A 36 1.15 14.25 12.85
N GLY A 37 0.85 15.53 12.64
CA GLY A 37 -0.41 15.95 12.04
C GLY A 37 -0.52 15.55 10.58
N PHE A 38 0.55 15.66 9.80
CA PHE A 38 0.58 15.23 8.41
C PHE A 38 0.24 13.73 8.27
N TRP A 39 0.96 12.87 8.99
CA TRP A 39 0.75 11.42 8.89
C TRP A 39 -0.57 10.96 9.52
N ARG A 40 -1.11 11.72 10.50
CA ARG A 40 -2.47 11.50 11.01
C ARG A 40 -3.49 11.63 9.90
N ARG A 41 -3.43 12.71 9.11
CA ARG A 41 -4.33 12.93 7.97
C ARG A 41 -4.13 11.88 6.86
N GLN A 42 -2.87 11.48 6.58
CA GLN A 42 -2.63 10.43 5.59
C GLN A 42 -3.21 9.07 6.03
N ALA A 43 -3.24 8.80 7.33
CA ALA A 43 -3.79 7.56 7.89
C ALA A 43 -5.32 7.45 7.75
N GLU A 44 -6.04 8.55 7.49
CA GLU A 44 -7.49 8.55 7.21
C GLU A 44 -7.83 7.82 5.90
N ARG A 45 -6.86 7.56 5.03
CA ARG A 45 -7.02 6.78 3.80
C ARG A 45 -7.12 5.28 4.05
N ILE A 46 -6.82 4.84 5.26
CA ILE A 46 -6.75 3.43 5.68
C ILE A 46 -7.93 3.12 6.59
N ASP A 47 -8.56 1.97 6.38
CA ASP A 47 -9.61 1.47 7.27
C ASP A 47 -8.98 0.85 8.51
N TRP A 48 -9.22 1.45 9.66
CA TRP A 48 -8.75 0.99 10.95
C TRP A 48 -9.84 0.18 11.65
N PHE A 49 -9.53 -1.05 12.05
CA PHE A 49 -10.42 -1.84 12.91
C PHE A 49 -10.46 -1.29 14.34
N HIS A 50 -9.35 -0.71 14.77
CA HIS A 50 -9.25 0.09 15.99
C HIS A 50 -8.41 1.33 15.68
N PRO A 51 -8.95 2.53 15.83
CA PRO A 51 -8.19 3.76 15.63
C PRO A 51 -6.95 3.83 16.52
N PHE A 52 -5.92 4.51 16.04
CA PHE A 52 -4.71 4.74 16.83
C PHE A 52 -4.88 5.93 17.76
N ASP A 53 -4.23 5.89 18.93
CA ASP A 53 -4.23 6.95 19.92
C ASP A 53 -3.21 8.04 19.59
N ARG A 54 -2.00 7.62 19.18
CA ARG A 54 -0.88 8.51 18.84
C ARG A 54 -0.31 8.17 17.48
N THR A 55 0.03 9.23 16.71
CA THR A 55 0.53 9.07 15.35
C THR A 55 1.93 8.49 15.34
N CYS A 56 2.84 9.03 16.15
CA CYS A 56 4.22 8.54 16.23
C CYS A 56 4.85 8.86 17.61
N GLU A 57 5.81 8.04 17.97
CA GLU A 57 6.80 8.28 19.03
C GLU A 57 8.16 7.91 18.47
N VAL A 58 9.10 8.84 18.55
CA VAL A 58 10.44 8.68 17.98
C VAL A 58 11.48 9.15 18.99
N ASP A 59 12.40 8.23 19.34
CA ASP A 59 13.59 8.52 20.15
C ASP A 59 14.80 7.91 19.41
N PHE A 60 15.52 8.75 18.69
CA PHE A 60 16.67 8.30 17.91
C PHE A 60 17.87 7.90 18.80
N ASP A 61 17.98 8.46 20.02
CA ASP A 61 19.07 8.13 20.94
C ASP A 61 18.93 6.70 21.46
N LYS A 62 17.68 6.22 21.59
CA LYS A 62 17.36 4.84 21.99
C LYS A 62 17.07 3.91 20.81
N ALA A 63 17.09 4.43 19.59
CA ALA A 63 16.65 3.71 18.39
C ALA A 63 15.21 3.16 18.50
N GLU A 64 14.34 3.88 19.21
CA GLU A 64 12.93 3.55 19.36
C GLU A 64 12.09 4.36 18.38
N ILE A 65 11.38 3.66 17.50
CA ILE A 65 10.49 4.27 16.51
C ILE A 65 9.17 3.49 16.52
N ALA A 66 8.08 4.16 16.87
CA ALA A 66 6.74 3.59 16.87
C ALA A 66 5.76 4.49 16.11
N TRP A 67 4.98 3.90 15.23
CA TRP A 67 3.94 4.59 14.46
C TRP A 67 2.56 4.03 14.77
N TYR A 68 1.55 4.93 14.78
CA TYR A 68 0.14 4.59 14.93
C TYR A 68 -0.15 3.71 16.14
N LEU A 69 0.36 4.14 17.31
CA LEU A 69 0.27 3.39 18.55
C LEU A 69 -1.20 3.12 18.93
N GLY A 70 -1.46 1.89 19.34
CA GLY A 70 -2.81 1.41 19.67
C GLY A 70 -3.64 1.02 18.45
N GLY A 71 -3.30 1.48 17.26
CA GLY A 71 -4.03 1.19 16.03
C GLY A 71 -4.01 -0.28 15.64
N LYS A 72 -5.12 -0.78 15.10
CA LYS A 72 -5.24 -2.14 14.55
C LYS A 72 -5.89 -2.10 13.19
N LEU A 73 -5.27 -2.74 12.23
CA LEU A 73 -5.77 -2.87 10.86
C LEU A 73 -5.43 -4.27 10.30
N ASN A 74 -6.03 -4.57 9.16
CA ASN A 74 -5.64 -5.70 8.33
C ASN A 74 -5.19 -5.15 6.97
N ALA A 75 -3.96 -5.46 6.55
CA ALA A 75 -3.42 -5.00 5.27
C ALA A 75 -4.18 -5.61 4.09
N ALA A 76 -4.48 -6.91 4.12
CA ALA A 76 -5.24 -7.58 3.07
C ALA A 76 -6.65 -6.96 2.92
N HIS A 77 -7.33 -6.66 4.02
CA HIS A 77 -8.61 -5.94 3.99
C HIS A 77 -8.49 -4.59 3.28
N ASN A 78 -7.49 -3.81 3.62
CA ASN A 78 -7.28 -2.49 3.01
C ASN A 78 -6.90 -2.56 1.53
N CYS A 79 -6.16 -3.60 1.13
CA CYS A 79 -5.72 -3.76 -0.26
C CYS A 79 -6.77 -4.44 -1.15
N ILE A 80 -7.62 -5.30 -0.58
CA ILE A 80 -8.48 -6.20 -1.35
C ILE A 80 -9.95 -6.05 -0.93
N ASP A 81 -10.29 -6.45 0.31
CA ASP A 81 -11.68 -6.69 0.72
C ASP A 81 -12.55 -5.43 0.60
N ARG A 82 -12.04 -4.28 1.06
CA ARG A 82 -12.76 -3.00 1.02
C ARG A 82 -13.15 -2.55 -0.39
N HIS A 83 -12.51 -3.09 -1.42
CA HIS A 83 -12.76 -2.72 -2.81
C HIS A 83 -13.79 -3.62 -3.49
N LEU A 84 -14.18 -4.74 -2.88
CA LEU A 84 -15.05 -5.72 -3.52
C LEU A 84 -16.47 -5.21 -3.82
N SER A 85 -17.00 -4.32 -2.98
CA SER A 85 -18.35 -3.77 -3.17
C SER A 85 -18.50 -2.96 -4.46
N GLU A 86 -17.45 -2.26 -4.89
CA GLU A 86 -17.50 -1.33 -6.02
C GLU A 86 -16.61 -1.76 -7.20
N ARG A 87 -15.57 -2.56 -6.93
CA ARG A 87 -14.49 -2.85 -7.89
C ARG A 87 -14.20 -4.33 -8.05
N ALA A 88 -15.11 -5.22 -7.69
CA ALA A 88 -14.88 -6.66 -7.72
C ALA A 88 -14.36 -7.17 -9.07
N GLU A 89 -14.94 -6.69 -10.15
CA GLU A 89 -14.58 -7.09 -11.53
C GLU A 89 -13.47 -6.23 -12.15
N GLN A 90 -12.98 -5.21 -11.43
CA GLN A 90 -11.85 -4.41 -11.90
C GLN A 90 -10.56 -5.24 -11.78
N THR A 91 -9.67 -5.09 -12.75
CA THR A 91 -8.34 -5.70 -12.71
C THR A 91 -7.54 -5.15 -11.54
N ALA A 92 -7.12 -6.04 -10.64
CA ALA A 92 -6.26 -5.73 -9.49
C ALA A 92 -4.78 -5.96 -9.85
N ILE A 93 -4.48 -7.00 -10.63
CA ILE A 93 -3.13 -7.35 -11.06
C ILE A 93 -3.11 -7.53 -12.58
N ILE A 94 -2.14 -6.90 -13.22
CA ILE A 94 -1.75 -7.18 -14.60
C ILE A 94 -0.37 -7.81 -14.53
N TRP A 95 -0.30 -9.09 -14.85
CA TRP A 95 0.98 -9.79 -14.94
C TRP A 95 1.36 -9.97 -16.40
N VAL A 96 2.63 -9.75 -16.72
CA VAL A 96 3.20 -9.91 -18.06
C VAL A 96 4.41 -10.81 -17.94
N GLY A 97 4.42 -11.91 -18.69
CA GLY A 97 5.53 -12.84 -18.77
C GLY A 97 6.63 -12.38 -19.72
N ASP A 98 7.62 -13.24 -19.92
CA ASP A 98 8.79 -12.94 -20.75
C ASP A 98 8.49 -13.07 -22.25
N GLU A 99 7.54 -13.93 -22.62
CA GLU A 99 7.20 -14.16 -24.02
C GLU A 99 6.13 -13.17 -24.53
N PRO A 100 6.23 -12.72 -25.80
CA PRO A 100 5.24 -11.83 -26.38
C PRO A 100 3.82 -12.43 -26.36
N GLY A 101 2.89 -11.70 -25.74
CA GLY A 101 1.49 -12.14 -25.59
C GLY A 101 1.19 -12.96 -24.33
N GLU A 102 2.19 -13.26 -23.53
CA GLU A 102 2.02 -13.90 -22.24
C GLU A 102 1.61 -12.85 -21.19
N TYR A 103 0.33 -12.79 -20.87
CA TYR A 103 -0.19 -11.91 -19.82
C TYR A 103 -1.42 -12.49 -19.14
N THR A 104 -1.62 -12.09 -17.90
CA THR A 104 -2.80 -12.46 -17.12
C THR A 104 -3.34 -11.25 -16.37
N ASN A 105 -4.65 -11.04 -16.44
CA ASN A 105 -5.36 -10.06 -15.64
C ASN A 105 -6.10 -10.80 -14.52
N ILE A 106 -5.90 -10.37 -13.28
CA ILE A 106 -6.58 -10.91 -12.10
C ILE A 106 -7.45 -9.81 -11.53
N SER A 107 -8.76 -10.06 -11.41
CA SER A 107 -9.69 -9.14 -10.80
C SER A 107 -9.56 -9.10 -9.26
N TYR A 108 -10.12 -8.08 -8.61
CA TYR A 108 -10.18 -8.03 -7.13
C TYR A 108 -10.90 -9.24 -6.54
N ARG A 109 -11.96 -9.72 -7.19
CA ARG A 109 -12.70 -10.92 -6.77
C ARG A 109 -11.83 -12.18 -6.81
N GLU A 110 -11.16 -12.41 -7.92
CA GLU A 110 -10.27 -13.57 -8.08
C GLU A 110 -9.11 -13.51 -7.09
N LEU A 111 -8.51 -12.32 -6.91
CA LEU A 111 -7.44 -12.12 -5.94
C LEU A 111 -7.92 -12.42 -4.52
N HIS A 112 -9.09 -11.92 -4.13
CA HIS A 112 -9.69 -12.21 -2.83
C HIS A 112 -9.87 -13.71 -2.61
N ASP A 113 -10.39 -14.44 -3.61
CA ASP A 113 -10.60 -15.88 -3.51
C ASP A 113 -9.28 -16.65 -3.39
N HIS A 114 -8.24 -16.25 -4.14
CA HIS A 114 -6.91 -16.86 -4.05
C HIS A 114 -6.27 -16.61 -2.67
N VAL A 115 -6.28 -15.37 -2.19
CA VAL A 115 -5.75 -14.99 -0.88
C VAL A 115 -6.49 -15.74 0.25
N GLY A 116 -7.83 -15.83 0.17
CA GLY A 116 -8.63 -16.57 1.14
C GLY A 116 -8.29 -18.07 1.20
N ARG A 117 -8.10 -18.70 0.05
CA ARG A 117 -7.69 -20.12 -0.04
C ARG A 117 -6.30 -20.31 0.56
N PHE A 118 -5.33 -19.46 0.20
CA PHE A 118 -3.97 -19.56 0.71
C PHE A 118 -3.90 -19.28 2.22
N ALA A 119 -4.65 -18.31 2.72
CA ALA A 119 -4.76 -18.05 4.15
C ALA A 119 -5.26 -19.29 4.93
N ASN A 120 -6.21 -20.06 4.34
CA ASN A 120 -6.66 -21.31 4.95
C ASN A 120 -5.58 -22.40 4.94
N VAL A 121 -4.72 -22.44 3.92
CA VAL A 121 -3.55 -23.34 3.88
C VAL A 121 -2.59 -22.98 5.01
N LEU A 122 -2.23 -21.70 5.16
CA LEU A 122 -1.36 -21.24 6.24
C LEU A 122 -1.91 -21.58 7.64
N LYS A 123 -3.21 -21.42 7.84
CA LYS A 123 -3.89 -21.84 9.09
C LYS A 123 -3.75 -23.34 9.37
N ARG A 124 -3.88 -24.19 8.34
CA ARG A 124 -3.70 -25.64 8.47
C ARG A 124 -2.29 -26.02 8.88
N TYR A 125 -1.28 -25.25 8.42
CA TYR A 125 0.11 -25.42 8.84
C TYR A 125 0.42 -24.78 10.21
N GLY A 126 -0.58 -24.21 10.88
CA GLY A 126 -0.46 -23.66 12.22
C GLY A 126 0.15 -22.27 12.29
N VAL A 127 0.26 -21.56 11.16
CA VAL A 127 0.77 -20.18 11.11
C VAL A 127 -0.14 -19.26 11.88
N LYS A 128 0.42 -18.46 12.79
CA LYS A 128 -0.26 -17.54 13.70
C LYS A 128 0.31 -16.14 13.61
N LYS A 129 -0.38 -15.18 14.20
CA LYS A 129 0.10 -13.81 14.34
C LYS A 129 1.49 -13.78 15.01
N GLY A 130 2.44 -13.12 14.35
CA GLY A 130 3.83 -12.99 14.80
C GLY A 130 4.78 -14.01 14.17
N ASP A 131 4.27 -15.04 13.49
CA ASP A 131 5.09 -15.96 12.73
C ASP A 131 5.67 -15.28 11.47
N ARG A 132 6.82 -15.75 11.06
CA ARG A 132 7.52 -15.26 9.86
C ARG A 132 7.28 -16.24 8.72
N VAL A 133 6.78 -15.72 7.61
CA VAL A 133 6.60 -16.47 6.35
C VAL A 133 7.58 -15.91 5.34
N CYS A 134 8.37 -16.79 4.72
CA CYS A 134 9.29 -16.42 3.64
C CYS A 134 8.63 -16.71 2.29
N ILE A 135 8.61 -15.71 1.41
CA ILE A 135 8.20 -15.85 0.02
C ILE A 135 9.47 -16.05 -0.82
N TYR A 136 9.59 -17.20 -1.46
CA TYR A 136 10.69 -17.54 -2.36
C TYR A 136 10.15 -17.98 -3.71
N LEU A 137 9.73 -16.98 -4.50
CA LEU A 137 9.07 -17.13 -5.80
C LEU A 137 9.71 -16.16 -6.82
N PRO A 138 9.68 -16.48 -8.12
CA PRO A 138 9.96 -15.52 -9.17
C PRO A 138 8.86 -14.46 -9.24
N MET A 139 8.94 -13.54 -10.21
CA MET A 139 7.93 -12.49 -10.43
C MET A 139 6.67 -13.07 -11.11
N ILE A 140 5.90 -13.83 -10.36
CA ILE A 140 4.63 -14.42 -10.75
C ILE A 140 3.48 -13.87 -9.88
N PRO A 141 2.22 -13.94 -10.34
CA PRO A 141 1.08 -13.40 -9.58
C PRO A 141 0.95 -13.95 -8.16
N GLU A 142 1.38 -15.20 -7.95
CA GLU A 142 1.32 -15.87 -6.65
C GLU A 142 2.28 -15.28 -5.61
N ALA A 143 3.18 -14.38 -6.00
CA ALA A 143 4.05 -13.66 -5.07
C ALA A 143 3.37 -12.45 -4.37
N VAL A 144 2.17 -12.05 -4.84
CA VAL A 144 1.36 -10.96 -4.32
C VAL A 144 0.39 -11.47 -3.29
#